data_1b9de6fd7821fdcb7a4349d6cd55dcbd
#
_entry.id   1b9de6fd7821fdcb7a4349d6cd55dcbd
#
_cell.length_a   1.000
_cell.length_b   1.000
_cell.length_c   1.000
_cell.angle_alpha   90.00
_cell.angle_beta   90.00
_cell.angle_gamma   90.00
#
_symmetry.space_group_name_H-M   'P 1'
#
loop_
_entity.id
_entity.type
_entity.pdbx_description
1 polymer ?
#
loop_
_entity_poly.entity_id
_entity_poly.type
_entity_poly.pdbx_seq_one_letter_code
_entity_poly.pdbx_strand_id
1 'polypeptide(L)'
;MNIGIICYASVGGSGVVATELGKALAVRGHQVHLISTDTPFRLGDFQMDLWFHQVQTPSYPLFREPQYLLSLANKVVQVSREFRLDIVHAHYAIPHATAALLAKQVLEASGHNPVPRVVTTMHGTDITVVGNDPSYSEIVAFSIERADGATAVSESLRRSTGTELNVRRSIAVIPNFLDCGVFQRTDARELRRRFSRDESSRVVIHVSNFRPVKRIDAVVAIFARICRQVPARLLLVGDGPELGTVYRVSRELGVSDRIDAVGAQEAIIPLLSAADVFLLPSSQESFGLAALEAMACEVPVVASRVGGLPEVIEHGVSGFLHAPDDIDAMACSAVSVLTDATLHERVATAARDRVADRFCSDRVVPMYEAYYEQVLERAPAEKTTR
;
A
#
# COMPACT_ATOMS: atom_id res chain seq x y z
N MET A 1 10.28 -12.25 -19.07
CA MET A 1 10.30 -10.80 -19.41
C MET A 1 11.38 -10.11 -18.57
N ASN A 2 11.94 -9.03 -19.12
CA ASN A 2 12.84 -8.12 -18.39
C ASN A 2 12.03 -6.90 -17.95
N ILE A 3 11.84 -6.75 -16.63
CA ILE A 3 10.87 -5.81 -16.06
C ILE A 3 11.59 -4.81 -15.16
N GLY A 4 11.51 -3.52 -15.50
CA GLY A 4 11.94 -2.44 -14.62
C GLY A 4 10.77 -1.99 -13.74
N ILE A 5 10.94 -1.95 -12.43
CA ILE A 5 9.93 -1.46 -11.48
C ILE A 5 10.45 -0.19 -10.80
N ILE A 6 9.71 0.90 -10.95
CA ILE A 6 10.03 2.18 -10.33
C ILE A 6 9.15 2.36 -9.09
N CYS A 7 9.75 2.59 -7.92
CA CYS A 7 9.03 2.78 -6.68
C CYS A 7 9.73 3.76 -5.73
N TYR A 8 9.01 4.22 -4.73
CA TYR A 8 9.62 4.88 -3.57
C TYR A 8 10.24 3.85 -2.60
N ALA A 9 11.38 4.18 -2.04
CA ALA A 9 12.02 3.38 -0.99
C ALA A 9 11.33 3.48 0.38
N SER A 10 10.17 4.16 0.45
CA SER A 10 9.50 4.48 1.71
C SER A 10 8.80 3.27 2.34
N VAL A 11 8.64 3.31 3.67
CA VAL A 11 7.84 2.36 4.48
C VAL A 11 6.32 2.41 4.14
N GLY A 12 5.92 3.20 3.14
CA GLY A 12 4.53 3.32 2.68
C GLY A 12 4.05 2.12 1.85
N GLY A 13 2.73 1.89 1.84
CA GLY A 13 2.11 0.73 1.18
C GLY A 13 2.49 0.52 -0.28
N SER A 14 2.67 1.60 -1.06
CA SER A 14 3.05 1.51 -2.49
C SER A 14 4.46 0.97 -2.71
N GLY A 15 5.44 1.41 -1.90
CA GLY A 15 6.82 0.90 -1.96
C GLY A 15 6.87 -0.60 -1.58
N VAL A 16 6.16 -0.98 -0.53
CA VAL A 16 6.01 -2.39 -0.12
C VAL A 16 5.43 -3.23 -1.25
N VAL A 17 4.30 -2.81 -1.84
CA VAL A 17 3.63 -3.56 -2.93
C VAL A 17 4.55 -3.70 -4.14
N ALA A 18 5.25 -2.63 -4.53
CA ALA A 18 6.19 -2.67 -5.65
C ALA A 18 7.34 -3.64 -5.41
N THR A 19 7.90 -3.64 -4.20
CA THR A 19 9.00 -4.54 -3.80
C THR A 19 8.54 -6.00 -3.77
N GLU A 20 7.39 -6.27 -3.15
CA GLU A 20 6.83 -7.63 -3.09
C GLU A 20 6.43 -8.14 -4.48
N LEU A 21 5.93 -7.26 -5.37
CA LEU A 21 5.68 -7.62 -6.78
C LEU A 21 6.98 -7.99 -7.50
N GLY A 22 8.02 -7.20 -7.31
CA GLY A 22 9.33 -7.49 -7.90
C GLY A 22 9.89 -8.84 -7.46
N LYS A 23 9.84 -9.13 -6.16
CA LYS A 23 10.26 -10.42 -5.57
C LYS A 23 9.45 -11.59 -6.14
N ALA A 24 8.14 -11.45 -6.17
CA ALA A 24 7.25 -12.50 -6.66
C ALA A 24 7.44 -12.79 -8.16
N LEU A 25 7.63 -11.75 -8.98
CA LEU A 25 7.93 -11.90 -10.41
C LEU A 25 9.30 -12.56 -10.65
N ALA A 26 10.32 -12.24 -9.85
CA ALA A 26 11.64 -12.88 -9.95
C ALA A 26 11.56 -14.37 -9.61
N VAL A 27 10.84 -14.77 -8.56
CA VAL A 27 10.58 -16.19 -8.24
C VAL A 27 9.88 -16.93 -9.39
N ARG A 28 9.09 -16.22 -10.20
CA ARG A 28 8.37 -16.77 -11.36
C ARG A 28 9.20 -16.78 -12.65
N GLY A 29 10.50 -16.44 -12.58
CA GLY A 29 11.46 -16.55 -13.68
C GLY A 29 11.53 -15.29 -14.56
N HIS A 30 11.05 -14.13 -14.10
CA HIS A 30 11.28 -12.86 -14.77
C HIS A 30 12.58 -12.23 -14.26
N GLN A 31 13.28 -11.49 -15.12
CA GLN A 31 14.40 -10.63 -14.72
C GLN A 31 13.84 -9.28 -14.26
N VAL A 32 14.03 -8.95 -12.99
CA VAL A 32 13.40 -7.76 -12.36
C VAL A 32 14.44 -6.76 -11.89
N HIS A 33 14.25 -5.51 -12.27
CA HIS A 33 15.14 -4.39 -12.00
C HIS A 33 14.39 -3.33 -11.18
N LEU A 34 14.60 -3.30 -9.87
CA LEU A 34 14.05 -2.26 -8.99
C LEU A 34 14.84 -0.98 -9.14
N ILE A 35 14.15 0.14 -9.40
CA ILE A 35 14.76 1.46 -9.63
C ILE A 35 14.20 2.43 -8.59
N SER A 36 15.05 2.88 -7.66
CA SER A 36 14.66 3.76 -6.54
C SER A 36 15.84 4.60 -6.05
N THR A 37 15.59 5.63 -5.24
CA THR A 37 16.64 6.46 -4.62
C THR A 37 17.47 5.71 -3.59
N ASP A 38 16.81 4.85 -2.82
CA ASP A 38 17.41 4.07 -1.74
C ASP A 38 16.93 2.62 -1.83
N THR A 39 17.57 1.73 -1.06
CA THR A 39 17.15 0.33 -0.98
C THR A 39 15.67 0.24 -0.59
N PRO A 40 14.82 -0.39 -1.42
CA PRO A 40 13.41 -0.51 -1.13
C PRO A 40 13.13 -1.25 0.18
N PHE A 41 12.14 -0.75 0.92
CA PHE A 41 11.70 -1.38 2.15
C PHE A 41 11.21 -2.82 1.90
N ARG A 42 11.58 -3.77 2.75
CA ARG A 42 11.33 -5.22 2.61
C ARG A 42 12.01 -5.89 1.41
N LEU A 43 13.03 -5.28 0.80
CA LEU A 43 13.79 -5.97 -0.24
C LEU A 43 14.41 -7.27 0.29
N GLY A 44 14.92 -7.23 1.53
CA GLY A 44 15.52 -8.41 2.17
C GLY A 44 16.89 -8.78 1.62
N ASP A 45 17.23 -10.06 1.79
CA ASP A 45 18.51 -10.63 1.34
C ASP A 45 18.54 -10.84 -0.18
N PHE A 46 19.69 -11.31 -0.66
CA PHE A 46 19.92 -11.62 -2.07
C PHE A 46 18.86 -12.59 -2.63
N GLN A 47 18.32 -12.24 -3.78
CA GLN A 47 17.41 -13.08 -4.55
C GLN A 47 17.88 -13.14 -6.01
N MET A 48 17.86 -14.34 -6.60
CA MET A 48 18.15 -14.53 -8.02
C MET A 48 17.17 -13.76 -8.89
N ASP A 49 17.64 -13.23 -10.01
CA ASP A 49 16.85 -12.49 -11.01
C ASP A 49 16.18 -11.21 -10.49
N LEU A 50 16.68 -10.67 -9.36
CA LEU A 50 16.25 -9.41 -8.79
C LEU A 50 17.43 -8.47 -8.54
N TRP A 51 17.46 -7.34 -9.24
CA TRP A 51 18.52 -6.32 -9.14
C TRP A 51 17.97 -5.01 -8.61
N PHE A 52 18.80 -4.28 -7.88
CA PHE A 52 18.51 -2.92 -7.41
C PHE A 52 19.41 -1.91 -8.11
N HIS A 53 18.80 -0.87 -8.67
CA HIS A 53 19.47 0.24 -9.35
C HIS A 53 19.19 1.55 -8.62
N GLN A 54 20.20 2.07 -7.93
CA GLN A 54 20.07 3.34 -7.23
C GLN A 54 20.01 4.53 -8.17
N VAL A 55 19.04 5.41 -7.96
CA VAL A 55 18.92 6.72 -8.61
C VAL A 55 19.67 7.74 -7.79
N GLN A 56 20.79 8.20 -8.30
CA GLN A 56 21.54 9.30 -7.71
C GLN A 56 21.04 10.63 -8.28
N THR A 57 20.76 11.59 -7.39
CA THR A 57 20.32 12.93 -7.79
C THR A 57 21.43 13.94 -7.43
N PRO A 58 22.35 14.23 -8.37
CA PRO A 58 23.46 15.13 -8.07
C PRO A 58 22.96 16.54 -7.82
N SER A 59 23.56 17.21 -6.85
CA SER A 59 23.39 18.65 -6.63
C SER A 59 24.17 19.42 -7.70
N TYR A 60 23.52 20.41 -8.33
CA TYR A 60 24.16 21.34 -9.24
C TYR A 60 23.84 22.78 -8.82
N PRO A 61 24.83 23.69 -8.70
CA PRO A 61 24.61 25.01 -8.11
C PRO A 61 23.54 25.89 -8.77
N LEU A 62 23.26 25.67 -10.05
CA LEU A 62 22.22 26.40 -10.77
C LEU A 62 20.81 25.83 -10.61
N PHE A 63 20.67 24.62 -10.05
CA PHE A 63 19.38 24.06 -9.74
C PHE A 63 19.00 24.43 -8.31
N ARG A 64 17.81 25.05 -8.14
CA ARG A 64 17.30 25.37 -6.79
C ARG A 64 17.03 24.11 -5.98
N GLU A 65 16.52 23.06 -6.67
CA GLU A 65 16.16 21.77 -6.09
C GLU A 65 16.81 20.63 -6.88
N PRO A 66 17.14 19.50 -6.25
CA PRO A 66 17.62 18.31 -6.94
C PRO A 66 16.62 17.85 -8.01
N GLN A 67 17.12 17.56 -9.21
CA GLN A 67 16.28 17.21 -10.37
C GLN A 67 15.97 15.70 -10.38
N TYR A 68 15.21 15.22 -9.39
CA TYR A 68 14.90 13.80 -9.22
C TYR A 68 14.28 13.17 -10.47
N LEU A 69 13.26 13.81 -11.06
CA LEU A 69 12.55 13.29 -12.24
C LEU A 69 13.49 13.04 -13.41
N LEU A 70 14.41 13.99 -13.67
CA LEU A 70 15.38 13.87 -14.77
C LEU A 70 16.41 12.76 -14.49
N SER A 71 16.91 12.68 -13.25
CA SER A 71 17.85 11.63 -12.85
C SER A 71 17.20 10.25 -12.93
N LEU A 72 15.94 10.13 -12.54
CA LEU A 72 15.15 8.90 -12.64
C LEU A 72 14.95 8.50 -14.11
N ALA A 73 14.51 9.42 -14.96
CA ALA A 73 14.35 9.15 -16.39
C ALA A 73 15.65 8.67 -17.03
N ASN A 74 16.80 9.33 -16.73
CA ASN A 74 18.10 8.90 -17.22
C ASN A 74 18.51 7.51 -16.68
N LYS A 75 18.23 7.20 -15.42
CA LYS A 75 18.49 5.87 -14.86
C LYS A 75 17.67 4.81 -15.60
N VAL A 76 16.39 5.05 -15.87
CA VAL A 76 15.53 4.15 -16.66
C VAL A 76 16.10 3.92 -18.06
N VAL A 77 16.60 4.98 -18.74
CA VAL A 77 17.27 4.84 -20.04
C VAL A 77 18.50 3.93 -19.94
N GLN A 78 19.36 4.14 -18.93
CA GLN A 78 20.56 3.32 -18.71
C GLN A 78 20.21 1.83 -18.50
N VAL A 79 19.31 1.55 -17.57
CA VAL A 79 18.87 0.17 -17.25
C VAL A 79 18.20 -0.47 -18.46
N SER A 80 17.35 0.27 -19.19
CA SER A 80 16.71 -0.27 -20.41
C SER A 80 17.72 -0.63 -21.50
N ARG A 81 18.78 0.14 -21.68
CA ARG A 81 19.83 -0.17 -22.66
C ARG A 81 20.67 -1.37 -22.27
N GLU A 82 21.01 -1.48 -20.98
CA GLU A 82 21.88 -2.54 -20.47
C GLU A 82 21.15 -3.88 -20.42
N PHE A 83 19.89 -3.90 -19.95
CA PHE A 83 19.14 -5.13 -19.70
C PHE A 83 18.00 -5.38 -20.70
N ARG A 84 17.83 -4.50 -21.71
CA ARG A 84 16.79 -4.64 -22.74
C ARG A 84 15.40 -4.86 -22.16
N LEU A 85 14.95 -3.93 -21.31
CA LEU A 85 13.66 -4.04 -20.64
C LEU A 85 12.51 -4.18 -21.64
N ASP A 86 11.57 -5.08 -21.36
CA ASP A 86 10.29 -5.24 -22.07
C ASP A 86 9.25 -4.28 -21.51
N ILE A 87 9.21 -4.18 -20.17
CA ILE A 87 8.27 -3.37 -19.39
C ILE A 87 9.02 -2.42 -18.46
N VAL A 88 8.55 -1.20 -18.34
CA VAL A 88 8.84 -0.30 -17.23
C VAL A 88 7.55 -0.05 -16.47
N HIS A 89 7.45 -0.61 -15.27
CA HIS A 89 6.28 -0.47 -14.40
C HIS A 89 6.51 0.61 -13.35
N ALA A 90 5.80 1.70 -13.47
CA ALA A 90 5.86 2.84 -12.56
C ALA A 90 4.77 2.73 -11.49
N HIS A 91 5.15 2.62 -10.22
CA HIS A 91 4.24 2.79 -9.11
C HIS A 91 4.13 4.28 -8.77
N TYR A 92 2.98 4.87 -9.03
CA TYR A 92 2.59 6.29 -9.08
C TYR A 92 2.66 6.95 -10.49
N ALA A 93 1.62 7.75 -10.78
CA ALA A 93 1.56 8.53 -12.00
C ALA A 93 2.69 9.56 -12.07
N ILE A 94 2.93 10.31 -10.99
CA ILE A 94 4.04 11.24 -10.87
C ILE A 94 4.84 10.99 -9.59
N PRO A 95 6.17 11.15 -9.63
CA PRO A 95 6.99 11.46 -10.78
C PRO A 95 7.35 10.23 -11.63
N HIS A 96 6.95 9.03 -11.24
CA HIS A 96 7.48 7.76 -11.75
C HIS A 96 7.05 7.49 -13.19
N ALA A 97 5.73 7.50 -13.49
CA ALA A 97 5.28 7.28 -14.86
C ALA A 97 5.73 8.43 -15.80
N THR A 98 5.74 9.67 -15.32
CA THR A 98 6.26 10.81 -16.09
C THR A 98 7.73 10.59 -16.48
N ALA A 99 8.57 10.13 -15.54
CA ALA A 99 9.98 9.81 -15.80
C ALA A 99 10.13 8.63 -16.78
N ALA A 100 9.30 7.59 -16.63
CA ALA A 100 9.29 6.43 -17.53
C ALA A 100 8.90 6.84 -18.97
N LEU A 101 7.90 7.71 -19.14
CA LEU A 101 7.50 8.24 -20.45
C LEU A 101 8.59 9.09 -21.09
N LEU A 102 9.28 9.93 -20.33
CA LEU A 102 10.43 10.69 -20.82
C LEU A 102 11.57 9.76 -21.24
N ALA A 103 11.87 8.74 -20.44
CA ALA A 103 12.87 7.73 -20.79
C ALA A 103 12.51 6.99 -22.07
N LYS A 104 11.23 6.61 -22.25
CA LYS A 104 10.72 5.98 -23.48
C LYS A 104 10.97 6.88 -24.70
N GLN A 105 10.66 8.17 -24.62
CA GLN A 105 10.90 9.13 -25.72
C GLN A 105 12.39 9.25 -26.06
N VAL A 106 13.28 9.27 -25.05
CA VAL A 106 14.74 9.29 -25.28
C VAL A 106 15.21 8.02 -25.99
N LEU A 107 14.70 6.86 -25.59
CA LEU A 107 15.04 5.58 -26.23
C LEU A 107 14.54 5.51 -27.68
N GLU A 108 13.30 5.95 -27.94
CA GLU A 108 12.74 6.04 -29.29
C GLU A 108 13.59 6.97 -30.19
N ALA A 109 13.91 8.16 -29.69
CA ALA A 109 14.72 9.16 -30.44
C ALA A 109 16.13 8.68 -30.71
N SER A 110 16.72 7.83 -29.87
CA SER A 110 18.05 7.24 -30.05
C SER A 110 18.05 5.95 -30.88
N GLY A 111 16.90 5.50 -31.39
CA GLY A 111 16.79 4.28 -32.20
C GLY A 111 17.00 3.00 -31.40
N HIS A 112 16.82 3.03 -30.08
CA HIS A 112 16.92 1.84 -29.24
C HIS A 112 15.79 0.83 -29.54
N ASN A 113 16.12 -0.45 -29.56
CA ASN A 113 15.17 -1.51 -29.83
C ASN A 113 15.51 -2.78 -29.00
N PRO A 114 14.58 -3.36 -28.22
CA PRO A 114 13.19 -2.90 -28.07
C PRO A 114 13.07 -1.64 -27.20
N VAL A 115 12.04 -0.83 -27.44
CA VAL A 115 11.63 0.25 -26.54
C VAL A 115 10.63 -0.32 -25.55
N PRO A 116 10.86 -0.20 -24.23
CA PRO A 116 9.98 -0.79 -23.23
C PRO A 116 8.57 -0.18 -23.25
N ARG A 117 7.56 -0.98 -22.94
CA ARG A 117 6.21 -0.49 -22.65
C ARG A 117 6.15 0.08 -21.25
N VAL A 118 5.44 1.19 -21.08
CA VAL A 118 5.24 1.84 -19.79
C VAL A 118 3.90 1.44 -19.22
N VAL A 119 3.92 0.83 -18.04
CA VAL A 119 2.73 0.53 -17.22
C VAL A 119 2.76 1.41 -15.98
N THR A 120 1.62 1.94 -15.56
CA THR A 120 1.52 2.70 -14.29
C THR A 120 0.45 2.12 -13.39
N THR A 121 0.78 1.96 -12.09
CA THR A 121 -0.19 1.60 -11.03
C THR A 121 -0.45 2.80 -10.13
N MET A 122 -1.72 3.21 -10.03
CA MET A 122 -2.18 4.22 -9.09
C MET A 122 -2.39 3.61 -7.71
N HIS A 123 -1.93 4.33 -6.67
CA HIS A 123 -1.99 3.91 -5.27
C HIS A 123 -2.90 4.77 -4.38
N GLY A 124 -3.39 5.89 -4.90
CA GLY A 124 -4.36 6.76 -4.26
C GLY A 124 -3.84 8.15 -3.94
N THR A 125 -2.73 8.31 -3.24
CA THR A 125 -2.15 9.64 -2.95
C THR A 125 -1.85 10.43 -4.22
N ASP A 126 -1.42 9.76 -5.27
CA ASP A 126 -1.19 10.32 -6.61
C ASP A 126 -2.47 10.85 -7.29
N ILE A 127 -3.63 10.37 -6.90
CA ILE A 127 -4.94 10.79 -7.42
C ILE A 127 -5.61 11.78 -6.46
N THR A 128 -5.86 11.35 -5.22
CA THR A 128 -6.72 12.08 -4.27
C THR A 128 -6.03 13.27 -3.59
N VAL A 129 -4.70 13.32 -3.58
CA VAL A 129 -3.93 14.43 -2.99
C VAL A 129 -3.20 15.20 -4.08
N VAL A 130 -2.29 14.54 -4.78
CA VAL A 130 -1.43 15.18 -5.80
C VAL A 130 -2.22 15.49 -7.07
N GLY A 131 -3.08 14.56 -7.51
CA GLY A 131 -3.92 14.74 -8.70
C GLY A 131 -4.95 15.85 -8.56
N ASN A 132 -5.39 16.14 -7.33
CA ASN A 132 -6.32 17.23 -7.05
C ASN A 132 -5.65 18.61 -6.88
N ASP A 133 -4.30 18.65 -6.83
CA ASP A 133 -3.58 19.91 -6.80
C ASP A 133 -3.46 20.48 -8.24
N PRO A 134 -3.95 21.72 -8.49
CA PRO A 134 -3.90 22.34 -9.81
C PRO A 134 -2.48 22.45 -10.42
N SER A 135 -1.44 22.42 -9.57
CA SER A 135 -0.05 22.45 -10.02
C SER A 135 0.40 21.15 -10.69
N TYR A 136 -0.32 20.03 -10.46
CA TYR A 136 0.09 18.70 -10.91
C TYR A 136 -0.97 17.97 -11.73
N SER A 137 -2.25 18.31 -11.59
CA SER A 137 -3.38 17.54 -12.13
C SER A 137 -3.25 17.20 -13.63
N GLU A 138 -2.87 18.17 -14.46
CA GLU A 138 -2.68 17.98 -15.89
C GLU A 138 -1.55 16.97 -16.20
N ILE A 139 -0.45 17.01 -15.44
CA ILE A 139 0.69 16.10 -15.65
C ILE A 139 0.34 14.70 -15.14
N VAL A 140 -0.43 14.58 -14.04
CA VAL A 140 -0.92 13.30 -13.54
C VAL A 140 -1.83 12.65 -14.60
N ALA A 141 -2.85 13.38 -15.07
CA ALA A 141 -3.77 12.90 -16.12
C ALA A 141 -3.01 12.51 -17.39
N PHE A 142 -2.10 13.36 -17.87
CA PHE A 142 -1.24 13.09 -19.03
C PHE A 142 -0.43 11.81 -18.85
N SER A 143 0.21 11.63 -17.70
CA SER A 143 1.06 10.46 -17.44
C SER A 143 0.26 9.16 -17.46
N ILE A 144 -0.97 9.17 -16.93
CA ILE A 144 -1.88 8.02 -16.97
C ILE A 144 -2.33 7.76 -18.42
N GLU A 145 -2.79 8.79 -19.14
CA GLU A 145 -3.30 8.65 -20.52
C GLU A 145 -2.22 8.17 -21.51
N ARG A 146 -0.97 8.58 -21.32
CA ARG A 146 0.14 8.26 -22.25
C ARG A 146 0.88 6.98 -21.92
N ALA A 147 0.69 6.39 -20.75
CA ALA A 147 1.24 5.06 -20.44
C ALA A 147 0.70 4.01 -21.42
N ASP A 148 1.41 2.93 -21.71
CA ASP A 148 0.93 1.83 -22.55
C ASP A 148 -0.12 0.98 -21.79
N GLY A 149 -0.02 0.92 -20.46
CA GLY A 149 -0.97 0.30 -19.57
C GLY A 149 -1.20 1.13 -18.30
N ALA A 150 -2.41 1.05 -17.72
CA ALA A 150 -2.74 1.69 -16.45
C ALA A 150 -3.54 0.74 -15.56
N THR A 151 -3.15 0.64 -14.28
CA THR A 151 -3.86 -0.17 -13.28
C THR A 151 -4.17 0.64 -12.02
N ALA A 152 -5.20 0.25 -11.29
CA ALA A 152 -5.55 0.80 -9.99
C ALA A 152 -5.70 -0.35 -8.99
N VAL A 153 -5.36 -0.09 -7.71
CA VAL A 153 -5.39 -1.10 -6.64
C VAL A 153 -6.79 -1.45 -6.15
N SER A 154 -7.81 -0.71 -6.60
CA SER A 154 -9.22 -0.96 -6.28
C SER A 154 -10.15 -0.37 -7.33
N GLU A 155 -11.37 -0.89 -7.40
CA GLU A 155 -12.42 -0.35 -8.24
C GLU A 155 -12.81 1.09 -7.83
N SER A 156 -12.80 1.35 -6.52
CA SER A 156 -13.01 2.69 -5.98
C SER A 156 -11.97 3.69 -6.53
N LEU A 157 -10.69 3.33 -6.49
CA LEU A 157 -9.62 4.20 -7.00
C LEU A 157 -9.70 4.37 -8.52
N ARG A 158 -10.04 3.31 -9.26
CA ARG A 158 -10.27 3.38 -10.71
C ARG A 158 -11.34 4.41 -11.05
N ARG A 159 -12.47 4.39 -10.33
CA ARG A 159 -13.56 5.37 -10.53
C ARG A 159 -13.13 6.79 -10.19
N SER A 160 -12.50 7.00 -9.04
CA SER A 160 -11.97 8.32 -8.64
C SER A 160 -11.00 8.86 -9.69
N THR A 161 -10.08 8.04 -10.20
CA THR A 161 -9.14 8.46 -11.26
C THR A 161 -9.88 8.96 -12.51
N GLY A 162 -10.92 8.24 -12.96
CA GLY A 162 -11.72 8.64 -14.11
C GLY A 162 -12.51 9.94 -13.88
N THR A 163 -13.09 10.11 -12.69
CA THR A 163 -13.96 11.25 -12.38
C THR A 163 -13.19 12.52 -11.98
N GLU A 164 -12.15 12.39 -11.16
CA GLU A 164 -11.41 13.54 -10.63
C GLU A 164 -10.42 14.12 -11.65
N LEU A 165 -9.78 13.25 -12.46
CA LEU A 165 -8.78 13.65 -13.45
C LEU A 165 -9.27 13.63 -14.90
N ASN A 166 -10.54 13.30 -15.12
CA ASN A 166 -11.12 13.16 -16.47
C ASN A 166 -10.31 12.22 -17.39
N VAL A 167 -9.69 11.19 -16.80
CA VAL A 167 -8.94 10.16 -17.54
C VAL A 167 -9.91 9.25 -18.28
N ARG A 168 -9.75 9.14 -19.61
CA ARG A 168 -10.61 8.33 -20.49
C ARG A 168 -10.04 6.95 -20.79
N ARG A 169 -8.75 6.78 -20.52
CA ARG A 169 -8.07 5.50 -20.72
C ARG A 169 -8.71 4.39 -19.90
N SER A 170 -8.75 3.18 -20.47
CA SER A 170 -9.11 1.98 -19.72
C SER A 170 -8.06 1.71 -18.62
N ILE A 171 -8.51 1.59 -17.38
CA ILE A 171 -7.71 1.28 -16.21
C ILE A 171 -8.12 -0.10 -15.73
N ALA A 172 -7.20 -1.06 -15.69
CA ALA A 172 -7.46 -2.38 -15.12
C ALA A 172 -7.40 -2.31 -13.58
N VAL A 173 -8.22 -3.12 -12.91
CA VAL A 173 -8.14 -3.23 -11.45
C VAL A 173 -7.34 -4.48 -11.10
N ILE A 174 -6.19 -4.28 -10.46
CA ILE A 174 -5.35 -5.35 -9.91
C ILE A 174 -5.13 -5.01 -8.44
N PRO A 175 -5.69 -5.79 -7.49
CA PRO A 175 -5.62 -5.46 -6.09
C PRO A 175 -4.19 -5.58 -5.54
N ASN A 176 -3.92 -4.92 -4.41
CA ASN A 176 -2.74 -5.24 -3.63
C ASN A 176 -2.84 -6.66 -3.06
N PHE A 177 -1.71 -7.23 -2.72
CA PHE A 177 -1.60 -8.61 -2.29
C PHE A 177 -0.57 -8.79 -1.18
N LEU A 178 -0.54 -9.96 -0.60
CA LEU A 178 0.45 -10.42 0.37
C LEU A 178 1.05 -11.77 -0.05
N ASP A 179 2.24 -12.06 0.43
CA ASP A 179 2.72 -13.44 0.50
C ASP A 179 2.04 -14.14 1.67
N CYS A 180 1.05 -14.99 1.38
CA CYS A 180 0.28 -15.69 2.39
C CYS A 180 1.07 -16.80 3.10
N GLY A 181 2.22 -17.20 2.59
CA GLY A 181 3.17 -18.07 3.28
C GLY A 181 3.92 -17.34 4.39
N VAL A 182 4.17 -16.05 4.18
CA VAL A 182 4.84 -15.16 5.15
C VAL A 182 3.83 -14.56 6.12
N PHE A 183 2.74 -13.97 5.58
CA PHE A 183 1.70 -13.34 6.40
C PHE A 183 0.72 -14.38 6.93
N GLN A 184 1.03 -14.92 8.09
CA GLN A 184 0.18 -15.84 8.84
C GLN A 184 0.37 -15.64 10.34
N ARG A 185 -0.62 -16.04 11.12
CA ARG A 185 -0.54 -15.94 12.58
C ARG A 185 0.60 -16.78 13.12
N THR A 186 1.42 -16.20 13.99
CA THR A 186 2.55 -16.86 14.66
C THR A 186 2.32 -16.93 16.17
N ASP A 187 3.08 -17.75 16.89
CA ASP A 187 3.05 -17.75 18.34
C ASP A 187 3.64 -16.43 18.89
N ALA A 188 2.79 -15.59 19.41
CA ALA A 188 3.13 -14.29 19.97
C ALA A 188 2.84 -14.20 21.49
N ARG A 189 2.68 -15.33 22.21
CA ARG A 189 2.33 -15.36 23.64
C ARG A 189 3.31 -14.58 24.51
N GLU A 190 4.60 -14.70 24.26
CA GLU A 190 5.61 -13.95 25.03
C GLU A 190 5.50 -12.44 24.76
N LEU A 191 5.37 -12.05 23.50
CA LEU A 191 5.21 -10.64 23.11
C LEU A 191 3.90 -10.06 23.68
N ARG A 192 2.82 -10.83 23.63
CA ARG A 192 1.52 -10.46 24.20
C ARG A 192 1.62 -10.15 25.69
N ARG A 193 2.37 -10.97 26.49
CA ARG A 193 2.58 -10.71 27.93
C ARG A 193 3.28 -9.38 28.21
N ARG A 194 4.07 -8.85 27.27
CA ARG A 194 4.70 -7.52 27.43
C ARG A 194 3.71 -6.39 27.31
N PHE A 195 2.66 -6.56 26.49
CA PHE A 195 1.61 -5.55 26.30
C PHE A 195 0.41 -5.78 27.20
N SER A 196 -0.01 -7.02 27.47
CA SER A 196 -1.08 -7.31 28.41
C SER A 196 -0.50 -7.47 29.81
N ARG A 197 -0.89 -6.60 30.76
CA ARG A 197 -0.43 -6.68 32.16
C ARG A 197 -1.00 -7.89 32.92
N ASP A 198 -2.08 -8.45 32.41
CA ASP A 198 -2.75 -9.66 32.90
C ASP A 198 -3.34 -10.45 31.73
N GLU A 199 -3.67 -11.73 31.95
CA GLU A 199 -4.21 -12.62 30.91
C GLU A 199 -5.60 -12.21 30.43
N SER A 200 -6.34 -11.41 31.19
CA SER A 200 -7.69 -10.93 30.86
C SER A 200 -7.67 -9.70 29.96
N SER A 201 -6.54 -9.00 29.88
CA SER A 201 -6.41 -7.76 29.11
C SER A 201 -6.35 -8.03 27.60
N ARG A 202 -7.22 -7.37 26.85
CA ARG A 202 -7.26 -7.44 25.38
C ARG A 202 -6.26 -6.48 24.75
N VAL A 203 -5.71 -6.87 23.59
CA VAL A 203 -4.80 -6.05 22.81
C VAL A 203 -5.51 -5.52 21.56
N VAL A 204 -5.72 -4.22 21.52
CA VAL A 204 -6.21 -3.48 20.35
C VAL A 204 -5.00 -2.96 19.60
N ILE A 205 -4.94 -3.12 18.28
CA ILE A 205 -3.81 -2.65 17.48
C ILE A 205 -4.24 -1.69 16.37
N HIS A 206 -3.38 -0.72 16.07
CA HIS A 206 -3.45 0.12 14.88
C HIS A 206 -2.06 0.24 14.25
N VAL A 207 -1.99 0.11 12.93
CA VAL A 207 -0.74 0.21 12.16
C VAL A 207 -0.92 1.24 11.05
N SER A 208 -0.15 2.33 11.07
CA SER A 208 -0.15 3.32 9.99
C SER A 208 1.03 4.29 10.05
N ASN A 209 1.12 5.20 9.07
CA ASN A 209 2.09 6.30 9.03
C ASN A 209 1.57 7.59 9.71
N PHE A 210 0.63 7.50 10.61
CA PHE A 210 0.03 8.58 11.43
C PHE A 210 -0.19 9.91 10.69
N ARG A 211 -0.67 9.85 9.44
CA ARG A 211 -1.11 11.03 8.69
C ARG A 211 -2.54 11.41 9.07
N PRO A 212 -2.99 12.65 8.84
CA PRO A 212 -4.35 13.11 9.18
C PRO A 212 -5.46 12.20 8.67
N VAL A 213 -5.32 11.64 7.46
CA VAL A 213 -6.29 10.71 6.85
C VAL A 213 -6.46 9.40 7.65
N LYS A 214 -5.51 9.04 8.52
CA LYS A 214 -5.58 7.84 9.37
C LYS A 214 -6.38 8.05 10.64
N ARG A 215 -6.68 9.30 10.98
CA ARG A 215 -7.56 9.70 12.10
C ARG A 215 -7.15 9.02 13.42
N ILE A 216 -5.91 9.27 13.83
CA ILE A 216 -5.37 8.71 15.08
C ILE A 216 -6.17 9.18 16.31
N ASP A 217 -6.74 10.37 16.26
CA ASP A 217 -7.72 10.89 17.24
C ASP A 217 -8.91 9.93 17.39
N ALA A 218 -9.48 9.46 16.28
CA ALA A 218 -10.59 8.50 16.28
C ALA A 218 -10.15 7.14 16.81
N VAL A 219 -8.92 6.66 16.49
CA VAL A 219 -8.37 5.41 17.06
C VAL A 219 -8.38 5.49 18.59
N VAL A 220 -7.85 6.56 19.16
CA VAL A 220 -7.80 6.76 20.63
C VAL A 220 -9.21 6.93 21.21
N ALA A 221 -10.11 7.61 20.52
CA ALA A 221 -11.49 7.81 20.97
C ALA A 221 -12.30 6.50 20.96
N ILE A 222 -12.14 5.64 19.95
CA ILE A 222 -12.73 4.29 19.91
C ILE A 222 -12.17 3.45 21.06
N PHE A 223 -10.84 3.46 21.22
CA PHE A 223 -10.16 2.72 22.29
C PHE A 223 -10.65 3.14 23.69
N ALA A 224 -10.83 4.44 23.94
CA ALA A 224 -11.35 4.93 25.21
C ALA A 224 -12.77 4.39 25.51
N ARG A 225 -13.62 4.20 24.47
CA ARG A 225 -14.95 3.58 24.61
C ARG A 225 -14.86 2.10 24.91
N ILE A 226 -13.93 1.38 24.26
CA ILE A 226 -13.65 -0.03 24.56
C ILE A 226 -13.25 -0.21 26.01
N CYS A 227 -12.34 0.63 26.52
CA CYS A 227 -11.85 0.56 27.91
C CYS A 227 -12.91 0.74 28.98
N ARG A 228 -14.10 1.28 28.66
CA ARG A 228 -15.23 1.37 29.59
C ARG A 228 -15.91 0.04 29.83
N GLN A 229 -15.73 -0.93 28.93
CA GLN A 229 -16.45 -2.20 28.94
C GLN A 229 -15.52 -3.41 29.07
N VAL A 230 -14.28 -3.28 28.57
CA VAL A 230 -13.31 -4.39 28.50
C VAL A 230 -11.94 -3.89 28.97
N PRO A 231 -11.25 -4.63 29.86
CA PRO A 231 -9.84 -4.37 30.15
C PRO A 231 -9.04 -4.52 28.85
N ALA A 232 -8.42 -3.42 28.38
CA ALA A 232 -7.70 -3.42 27.11
C ALA A 232 -6.50 -2.49 27.13
N ARG A 233 -5.55 -2.77 26.24
CA ARG A 233 -4.41 -1.91 25.90
C ARG A 233 -4.39 -1.63 24.40
N LEU A 234 -3.95 -0.44 24.02
CA LEU A 234 -3.80 -0.04 22.62
C LEU A 234 -2.33 -0.08 22.24
N LEU A 235 -2.02 -0.86 21.21
CA LEU A 235 -0.72 -0.91 20.58
C LEU A 235 -0.76 -0.08 19.29
N LEU A 236 0.04 0.99 19.24
CA LEU A 236 0.21 1.86 18.07
C LEU A 236 1.55 1.55 17.39
N VAL A 237 1.47 1.09 16.15
CA VAL A 237 2.65 0.75 15.35
C VAL A 237 2.76 1.72 14.18
N GLY A 238 3.89 2.38 14.08
CA GLY A 238 4.16 3.38 13.07
C GLY A 238 4.61 4.70 13.67
N ASP A 239 4.79 5.68 12.80
CA ASP A 239 5.21 7.03 13.14
C ASP A 239 4.62 8.04 12.15
N GLY A 240 4.58 9.31 12.51
CA GLY A 240 4.11 10.35 11.62
C GLY A 240 3.67 11.63 12.32
N PRO A 241 3.20 12.63 11.53
CA PRO A 241 2.93 13.97 12.05
C PRO A 241 1.85 14.01 13.15
N GLU A 242 0.93 13.04 13.18
CA GLU A 242 -0.16 12.99 14.16
C GLU A 242 0.22 12.26 15.47
N LEU A 243 1.50 11.89 15.70
CA LEU A 243 1.91 11.26 16.96
C LEU A 243 1.63 12.16 18.18
N GLY A 244 1.79 13.49 18.04
CA GLY A 244 1.42 14.45 19.07
C GLY A 244 -0.06 14.44 19.44
N THR A 245 -0.94 14.16 18.49
CA THR A 245 -2.38 14.00 18.68
C THR A 245 -2.71 12.81 19.58
N VAL A 246 -1.96 11.71 19.46
CA VAL A 246 -2.09 10.54 20.37
C VAL A 246 -1.94 10.97 21.83
N TYR A 247 -0.84 11.66 22.16
CA TYR A 247 -0.54 12.07 23.53
C TYR A 247 -1.55 13.06 24.09
N ARG A 248 -2.03 13.98 23.26
CA ARG A 248 -3.03 14.96 23.66
C ARG A 248 -4.38 14.29 23.94
N VAL A 249 -4.92 13.56 22.96
CA VAL A 249 -6.26 12.95 23.04
C VAL A 249 -6.31 11.86 24.11
N SER A 250 -5.25 11.05 24.25
CA SER A 250 -5.19 10.00 25.28
C SER A 250 -5.23 10.58 26.70
N ARG A 251 -4.59 11.73 26.91
CA ARG A 251 -4.63 12.44 28.21
C ARG A 251 -6.01 13.02 28.48
N GLU A 252 -6.62 13.66 27.49
CA GLU A 252 -7.97 14.22 27.59
C GLU A 252 -9.02 13.15 27.92
N LEU A 253 -8.85 11.93 27.37
CA LEU A 253 -9.76 10.81 27.58
C LEU A 253 -9.37 9.89 28.75
N GLY A 254 -8.27 10.16 29.46
CA GLY A 254 -7.83 9.40 30.63
C GLY A 254 -7.38 7.98 30.35
N VAL A 255 -6.79 7.71 29.18
CA VAL A 255 -6.33 6.36 28.74
C VAL A 255 -4.83 6.29 28.42
N SER A 256 -4.04 7.33 28.74
CA SER A 256 -2.63 7.42 28.38
C SER A 256 -1.76 6.27 28.93
N ASP A 257 -2.12 5.75 30.11
CA ASP A 257 -1.42 4.63 30.79
C ASP A 257 -1.68 3.26 30.14
N ARG A 258 -2.61 3.21 29.17
CA ARG A 258 -3.05 2.00 28.47
C ARG A 258 -2.63 1.98 27.00
N ILE A 259 -1.79 2.93 26.56
CA ILE A 259 -1.33 3.05 25.16
C ILE A 259 0.16 2.82 25.09
N ASP A 260 0.58 1.93 24.21
CA ASP A 260 1.96 1.64 23.88
C ASP A 260 2.23 2.05 22.42
N ALA A 261 2.99 3.12 22.19
CA ALA A 261 3.46 3.54 20.87
C ALA A 261 4.89 2.99 20.66
N VAL A 262 5.03 2.05 19.72
CA VAL A 262 6.30 1.32 19.50
C VAL A 262 7.11 1.83 18.31
N GLY A 263 6.68 2.90 17.66
CA GLY A 263 7.32 3.43 16.47
C GLY A 263 7.12 2.56 15.23
N ALA A 264 7.82 2.89 14.15
CA ALA A 264 7.80 2.11 12.91
C ALA A 264 8.52 0.77 13.12
N GLN A 265 7.91 -0.32 12.67
CA GLN A 265 8.42 -1.67 12.80
C GLN A 265 8.44 -2.38 11.44
N GLU A 266 9.51 -3.08 11.12
CA GLU A 266 9.60 -3.93 9.93
C GLU A 266 8.88 -5.25 10.13
N ALA A 267 9.09 -5.88 11.29
CA ALA A 267 8.48 -7.15 11.67
C ALA A 267 7.11 -6.93 12.32
N ILE A 268 6.06 -6.71 11.51
CA ILE A 268 4.71 -6.45 12.04
C ILE A 268 3.91 -7.71 12.38
N ILE A 269 4.25 -8.85 11.79
CA ILE A 269 3.51 -10.12 11.98
C ILE A 269 3.44 -10.53 13.46
N PRO A 270 4.52 -10.51 14.26
CA PRO A 270 4.43 -10.84 15.68
C PRO A 270 3.51 -9.87 16.45
N LEU A 271 3.52 -8.57 16.09
CA LEU A 271 2.67 -7.55 16.72
C LEU A 271 1.19 -7.76 16.37
N LEU A 272 0.88 -8.04 15.10
CA LEU A 272 -0.45 -8.41 14.68
C LEU A 272 -0.90 -9.71 15.38
N SER A 273 -0.05 -10.73 15.42
CA SER A 273 -0.37 -12.02 16.05
C SER A 273 -0.63 -11.92 17.57
N ALA A 274 -0.09 -10.88 18.22
CA ALA A 274 -0.35 -10.59 19.63
C ALA A 274 -1.69 -9.87 19.88
N ALA A 275 -2.34 -9.35 18.83
CA ALA A 275 -3.55 -8.54 18.94
C ALA A 275 -4.84 -9.34 18.85
N ASP A 276 -5.92 -8.78 19.44
CA ASP A 276 -7.27 -9.33 19.41
C ASP A 276 -8.20 -8.61 18.41
N VAL A 277 -7.95 -7.33 18.13
CA VAL A 277 -8.71 -6.54 17.16
C VAL A 277 -7.84 -5.44 16.54
N PHE A 278 -8.03 -5.19 15.26
CA PHE A 278 -7.37 -4.13 14.50
C PHE A 278 -8.35 -2.98 14.23
N LEU A 279 -7.95 -1.73 14.51
CA LEU A 279 -8.75 -0.55 14.24
C LEU A 279 -8.19 0.25 13.05
N LEU A 280 -9.07 0.62 12.10
CA LEU A 280 -8.71 1.46 10.95
C LEU A 280 -9.80 2.49 10.63
N PRO A 281 -10.01 3.54 11.47
CA PRO A 281 -11.05 4.55 11.26
C PRO A 281 -10.64 5.63 10.28
N SER A 282 -9.87 5.30 9.25
CA SER A 282 -9.37 6.25 8.25
C SER A 282 -10.50 7.00 7.56
N SER A 283 -10.28 8.27 7.23
CA SER A 283 -11.21 9.04 6.40
C SER A 283 -11.08 8.71 4.91
N GLN A 284 -9.94 8.14 4.50
CA GLN A 284 -9.64 7.78 3.12
C GLN A 284 -8.69 6.59 3.05
N GLU A 285 -9.01 5.59 2.24
CA GLU A 285 -8.18 4.42 1.98
C GLU A 285 -8.34 3.96 0.53
N SER A 286 -7.25 3.87 -0.19
CA SER A 286 -7.29 3.39 -1.58
C SER A 286 -7.49 1.89 -1.68
N PHE A 287 -6.98 1.13 -0.68
CA PHE A 287 -7.11 -0.32 -0.59
C PHE A 287 -7.22 -0.80 0.86
N GLY A 288 -6.26 -0.42 1.73
CA GLY A 288 -6.21 -0.86 3.12
C GLY A 288 -5.24 -2.02 3.35
N LEU A 289 -3.99 -1.90 2.88
CA LEU A 289 -2.97 -2.96 3.03
C LEU A 289 -2.78 -3.40 4.48
N ALA A 290 -2.76 -2.46 5.45
CA ALA A 290 -2.63 -2.79 6.87
C ALA A 290 -3.82 -3.62 7.41
N ALA A 291 -5.04 -3.38 6.90
CA ALA A 291 -6.19 -4.21 7.21
C ALA A 291 -6.04 -5.61 6.62
N LEU A 292 -5.55 -5.71 5.37
CA LEU A 292 -5.27 -6.98 4.72
C LEU A 292 -4.22 -7.80 5.49
N GLU A 293 -3.15 -7.16 5.96
CA GLU A 293 -2.09 -7.76 6.78
C GLU A 293 -2.66 -8.28 8.12
N ALA A 294 -3.54 -7.52 8.77
CA ALA A 294 -4.22 -7.95 9.99
C ALA A 294 -5.13 -9.17 9.73
N MET A 295 -5.94 -9.13 8.68
CA MET A 295 -6.81 -10.23 8.26
C MET A 295 -6.00 -11.51 7.96
N ALA A 296 -4.85 -11.38 7.31
CA ALA A 296 -3.95 -12.50 7.04
C ALA A 296 -3.40 -13.15 8.32
N CYS A 297 -3.21 -12.35 9.37
CA CYS A 297 -2.80 -12.80 10.70
C CYS A 297 -3.99 -13.19 11.61
N GLU A 298 -5.19 -13.42 11.05
CA GLU A 298 -6.39 -13.79 11.79
C GLU A 298 -6.79 -12.79 12.90
N VAL A 299 -6.58 -11.50 12.61
CA VAL A 299 -7.00 -10.42 13.51
C VAL A 299 -8.24 -9.75 12.94
N PRO A 300 -9.40 -9.84 13.63
CA PRO A 300 -10.62 -9.16 13.20
C PRO A 300 -10.41 -7.65 13.02
N VAL A 301 -10.91 -7.12 11.92
CA VAL A 301 -10.75 -5.70 11.56
C VAL A 301 -12.05 -4.95 11.78
N VAL A 302 -11.96 -3.80 12.46
CA VAL A 302 -13.03 -2.79 12.53
C VAL A 302 -12.52 -1.53 11.84
N ALA A 303 -13.16 -1.12 10.75
CA ALA A 303 -12.68 -0.05 9.89
C ALA A 303 -13.80 0.87 9.38
N SER A 304 -13.40 1.99 8.81
CA SER A 304 -14.31 2.89 8.08
C SER A 304 -14.75 2.26 6.76
N ARG A 305 -15.98 2.55 6.35
CA ARG A 305 -16.54 2.17 5.04
C ARG A 305 -16.15 3.22 3.99
N VAL A 306 -14.86 3.27 3.62
CA VAL A 306 -14.33 4.27 2.69
C VAL A 306 -13.44 3.63 1.64
N GLY A 307 -13.40 4.23 0.45
CA GLY A 307 -12.50 3.86 -0.64
C GLY A 307 -12.54 2.37 -0.99
N GLY A 308 -11.37 1.74 -1.03
CA GLY A 308 -11.20 0.32 -1.34
C GLY A 308 -11.48 -0.65 -0.17
N LEU A 309 -11.69 -0.17 1.06
CA LEU A 309 -11.93 -1.06 2.22
C LEU A 309 -13.13 -2.00 2.05
N PRO A 310 -14.28 -1.59 1.44
CA PRO A 310 -15.38 -2.50 1.16
C PRO A 310 -15.06 -3.61 0.13
N GLU A 311 -14.00 -3.46 -0.64
CA GLU A 311 -13.54 -4.49 -1.57
C GLU A 311 -12.69 -5.55 -0.85
N VAL A 312 -11.98 -5.15 0.21
CA VAL A 312 -11.16 -6.01 1.06
C VAL A 312 -11.99 -6.69 2.14
N ILE A 313 -12.83 -5.95 2.85
CA ILE A 313 -13.58 -6.42 4.03
C ILE A 313 -15.06 -6.60 3.66
N GLU A 314 -15.61 -7.77 3.96
CA GLU A 314 -17.04 -8.04 3.91
C GLU A 314 -17.65 -7.80 5.28
N HIS A 315 -18.52 -6.77 5.37
CA HIS A 315 -19.11 -6.33 6.62
C HIS A 315 -19.92 -7.42 7.31
N GLY A 316 -19.62 -7.68 8.60
CA GLY A 316 -20.28 -8.70 9.42
C GLY A 316 -19.82 -10.15 9.15
N VAL A 317 -18.99 -10.37 8.14
CA VAL A 317 -18.42 -11.67 7.76
C VAL A 317 -16.93 -11.72 8.05
N SER A 318 -16.11 -10.95 7.35
CA SER A 318 -14.64 -10.93 7.49
C SER A 318 -14.11 -9.71 8.24
N GLY A 319 -14.99 -8.91 8.82
CA GLY A 319 -14.69 -7.70 9.58
C GLY A 319 -15.90 -6.77 9.67
N PHE A 320 -15.71 -5.60 10.24
CA PHE A 320 -16.78 -4.63 10.44
C PHE A 320 -16.44 -3.30 9.77
N LEU A 321 -17.41 -2.76 9.01
CA LEU A 321 -17.30 -1.49 8.31
C LEU A 321 -18.39 -0.52 8.76
N HIS A 322 -18.00 0.66 9.22
CA HIS A 322 -18.92 1.70 9.68
C HIS A 322 -18.67 3.04 8.98
N ALA A 323 -19.60 3.97 9.08
CA ALA A 323 -19.35 5.33 8.62
C ALA A 323 -18.11 5.90 9.34
N PRO A 324 -17.27 6.72 8.68
CA PRO A 324 -16.04 7.23 9.27
C PRO A 324 -16.21 7.94 10.62
N ASP A 325 -17.35 8.64 10.80
CA ASP A 325 -17.64 9.42 12.01
C ASP A 325 -18.41 8.62 13.07
N ASP A 326 -18.81 7.37 12.77
CA ASP A 326 -19.57 6.55 13.70
C ASP A 326 -18.62 5.78 14.65
N ILE A 327 -17.96 6.55 15.50
CA ILE A 327 -16.99 6.04 16.50
C ILE A 327 -17.68 5.08 17.49
N ASP A 328 -18.95 5.32 17.80
CA ASP A 328 -19.70 4.51 18.75
C ASP A 328 -20.00 3.12 18.15
N ALA A 329 -20.45 3.03 16.90
CA ALA A 329 -20.65 1.75 16.23
C ALA A 329 -19.34 0.97 16.04
N MET A 330 -18.23 1.65 15.73
CA MET A 330 -16.91 1.01 15.67
C MET A 330 -16.52 0.43 17.04
N ALA A 331 -16.69 1.18 18.12
CA ALA A 331 -16.41 0.72 19.46
C ALA A 331 -17.30 -0.46 19.87
N CYS A 332 -18.60 -0.41 19.57
CA CYS A 332 -19.53 -1.52 19.83
C CYS A 332 -19.12 -2.79 19.10
N SER A 333 -18.77 -2.71 17.81
CA SER A 333 -18.30 -3.88 17.06
C SER A 333 -16.99 -4.43 17.61
N ALA A 334 -16.04 -3.58 18.00
CA ALA A 334 -14.80 -4.00 18.62
C ALA A 334 -15.06 -4.70 19.97
N VAL A 335 -15.93 -4.15 20.83
CA VAL A 335 -16.30 -4.79 22.10
C VAL A 335 -16.95 -6.15 21.86
N SER A 336 -17.89 -6.27 20.90
CA SER A 336 -18.52 -7.54 20.56
C SER A 336 -17.50 -8.62 20.20
N VAL A 337 -16.54 -8.26 19.33
CA VAL A 337 -15.44 -9.17 18.94
C VAL A 337 -14.55 -9.54 20.12
N LEU A 338 -14.27 -8.59 21.03
CA LEU A 338 -13.39 -8.81 22.18
C LEU A 338 -14.05 -9.64 23.31
N THR A 339 -15.38 -9.66 23.38
CA THR A 339 -16.14 -10.32 24.46
C THR A 339 -16.79 -11.64 24.03
N ASP A 340 -17.05 -11.86 22.74
CA ASP A 340 -17.62 -13.08 22.19
C ASP A 340 -16.55 -13.87 21.42
N ALA A 341 -16.04 -14.93 22.04
CA ALA A 341 -15.00 -15.77 21.46
C ALA A 341 -15.46 -16.47 20.16
N THR A 342 -16.74 -16.86 20.08
CA THR A 342 -17.31 -17.51 18.88
C THR A 342 -17.38 -16.53 17.71
N LEU A 343 -17.79 -15.29 17.97
CA LEU A 343 -17.79 -14.23 16.96
C LEU A 343 -16.37 -13.92 16.50
N HIS A 344 -15.42 -13.81 17.46
CA HIS A 344 -14.01 -13.56 17.17
C HIS A 344 -13.45 -14.61 16.21
N GLU A 345 -13.55 -15.90 16.57
CA GLU A 345 -13.03 -17.02 15.79
C GLU A 345 -13.67 -17.05 14.39
N ARG A 346 -14.99 -16.91 14.30
CA ARG A 346 -15.71 -16.89 13.03
C ARG A 346 -15.22 -15.76 12.10
N VAL A 347 -15.07 -14.53 12.62
CA VAL A 347 -14.65 -13.39 11.84
C VAL A 347 -13.17 -13.51 11.45
N ALA A 348 -12.33 -13.96 12.37
CA ALA A 348 -10.90 -14.17 12.11
C ALA A 348 -10.66 -15.22 11.01
N THR A 349 -11.34 -16.35 11.08
CA THR A 349 -11.29 -17.42 10.05
C THR A 349 -11.77 -16.89 8.70
N ALA A 350 -12.96 -16.27 8.65
CA ALA A 350 -13.50 -15.72 7.41
C ALA A 350 -12.62 -14.62 6.81
N ALA A 351 -11.94 -13.84 7.65
CA ALA A 351 -10.96 -12.84 7.21
C ALA A 351 -9.76 -13.51 6.52
N ARG A 352 -9.18 -14.54 7.15
CA ARG A 352 -8.05 -15.31 6.61
C ARG A 352 -8.43 -16.01 5.31
N ASP A 353 -9.58 -16.67 5.25
CA ASP A 353 -10.07 -17.36 4.05
C ASP A 353 -10.24 -16.37 2.89
N ARG A 354 -10.83 -15.20 3.14
CA ARG A 354 -10.98 -14.16 2.12
C ARG A 354 -9.64 -13.65 1.59
N VAL A 355 -8.62 -13.51 2.44
CA VAL A 355 -7.26 -13.15 2.01
C VAL A 355 -6.69 -14.25 1.13
N ALA A 356 -6.78 -15.51 1.55
CA ALA A 356 -6.27 -16.67 0.82
C ALA A 356 -6.91 -16.81 -0.57
N ASP A 357 -8.20 -16.60 -0.66
CA ASP A 357 -8.95 -16.76 -1.90
C ASP A 357 -8.70 -15.65 -2.93
N ARG A 358 -8.40 -14.41 -2.48
CA ARG A 358 -8.43 -13.24 -3.36
C ARG A 358 -7.16 -12.41 -3.42
N PHE A 359 -6.34 -12.42 -2.36
CA PHE A 359 -5.28 -11.42 -2.18
C PHE A 359 -3.90 -12.03 -1.91
N CYS A 360 -3.73 -13.33 -2.10
CA CYS A 360 -2.42 -13.95 -2.04
C CYS A 360 -1.62 -13.70 -3.33
N SER A 361 -0.30 -13.66 -3.22
CA SER A 361 0.61 -13.42 -4.34
C SER A 361 0.42 -14.40 -5.49
N ASP A 362 0.12 -15.68 -5.21
CA ASP A 362 -0.16 -16.70 -6.21
C ASP A 362 -1.44 -16.45 -7.02
N ARG A 363 -2.35 -15.64 -6.53
CA ARG A 363 -3.59 -15.20 -7.22
C ARG A 363 -3.39 -13.90 -7.99
N VAL A 364 -2.71 -12.94 -7.39
CA VAL A 364 -2.65 -11.57 -7.92
C VAL A 364 -1.47 -11.36 -8.87
N VAL A 365 -0.30 -11.96 -8.60
CA VAL A 365 0.85 -11.80 -9.49
C VAL A 365 0.58 -12.30 -10.93
N PRO A 366 -0.11 -13.43 -11.16
CA PRO A 366 -0.53 -13.82 -12.50
C PRO A 366 -1.42 -12.80 -13.22
N MET A 367 -2.18 -11.97 -12.49
CA MET A 367 -2.95 -10.89 -13.12
C MET A 367 -2.05 -9.80 -13.70
N TYR A 368 -0.93 -9.49 -13.02
CA TYR A 368 0.09 -8.58 -13.55
C TYR A 368 0.79 -9.18 -14.77
N GLU A 369 1.17 -10.46 -14.73
CA GLU A 369 1.80 -11.14 -15.88
C GLU A 369 0.89 -11.10 -17.12
N ALA A 370 -0.36 -11.52 -16.97
CA ALA A 370 -1.35 -11.47 -18.05
C ALA A 370 -1.57 -10.03 -18.58
N TYR A 371 -1.56 -9.05 -17.68
CA TYR A 371 -1.69 -7.64 -18.07
C TYR A 371 -0.46 -7.14 -18.84
N TYR A 372 0.77 -7.54 -18.44
CA TYR A 372 1.99 -7.19 -19.16
C TYR A 372 2.00 -7.81 -20.57
N GLU A 373 1.63 -9.08 -20.69
CA GLU A 373 1.48 -9.75 -22.00
C GLU A 373 0.49 -9.01 -22.89
N GLN A 374 -0.68 -8.67 -22.36
CA GLN A 374 -1.67 -7.89 -23.09
C GLN A 374 -1.14 -6.51 -23.55
N VAL A 375 -0.33 -5.85 -22.72
CA VAL A 375 0.29 -4.55 -23.08
C VAL A 375 1.36 -4.72 -24.14
N LEU A 376 2.13 -5.79 -24.13
CA LEU A 376 3.16 -6.10 -25.13
C LEU A 376 2.55 -6.45 -26.49
N GLU A 377 1.44 -7.17 -26.53
CA GLU A 377 0.73 -7.57 -27.75
C GLU A 377 0.05 -6.38 -28.48
N ARG A 378 -0.31 -5.32 -27.75
CA ARG A 378 -0.92 -4.15 -28.38
C ARG A 378 0.06 -3.48 -29.35
N ALA A 379 -0.39 -3.26 -30.58
CA ALA A 379 0.37 -2.47 -31.54
C ALA A 379 0.72 -1.10 -30.93
N PRO A 380 1.93 -0.53 -31.21
CA PRO A 380 2.25 0.84 -30.80
C PRO A 380 1.11 1.75 -31.27
N ALA A 381 0.60 2.60 -30.37
CA ALA A 381 -0.39 3.59 -30.77
C ALA A 381 0.15 4.36 -31.99
N GLU A 382 -0.58 4.34 -33.11
CA GLU A 382 -0.20 5.07 -34.30
C GLU A 382 0.09 6.52 -33.91
N LYS A 383 1.28 7.00 -34.30
CA LYS A 383 1.64 8.41 -34.13
C LYS A 383 0.64 9.20 -34.95
N THR A 384 -0.38 9.75 -34.32
CA THR A 384 -1.27 10.71 -34.97
C THR A 384 -0.40 11.91 -35.34
N THR A 385 0.11 11.90 -36.54
CA THR A 385 0.73 13.07 -37.21
C THR A 385 -0.37 14.12 -37.33
N ARG A 386 -0.35 15.13 -36.48
CA ARG A 386 -1.01 16.41 -36.67
C ARG A 386 0.02 17.50 -36.71
#